data_ae32eac1e6c6b74d46bc3dd03450475e
#
_entry.id   ae32eac1e6c6b74d46bc3dd03450475e
#
_cell.length_a   1.000
_cell.length_b   1.000
_cell.length_c   1.000
_cell.angle_alpha   90.00
_cell.angle_beta   90.00
_cell.angle_gamma   90.00
#
_symmetry.space_group_name_H-M   'P 1'
#
loop_
_entity.id
_entity.type
_entity.pdbx_description
1 polymer ?
#
loop_
_entity_poly.entity_id
_entity_poly.type
_entity_poly.pdbx_seq_one_letter_code
_entity_poly.pdbx_strand_id
1 'polypeptide(L)'
;AIAEKLNYKWINIPCSIGSQKLFFKSSLYSEYLSSFDTYSSVVAVHDVAFISHLYENNLISNEAIIVNGNSGDFISGGHISEYKISNNLNINDNIKSNLPYFLDKHYSLWSLLRNKHNDSRITQELLSVADDRSIIQDVDVNSMHGYFEFLEYAGRQTQYVTGQQRAYDFFDYEWRLPLWSEYFLDFWEKVPVEYKTRQNLYVDTLRKNNWGGVWRSYPVNKQKITPPSLRVTRSFLKILLSIAGKNSWHNFDRKVFHYWTDVSCNTAITDYHKVLADKNGYRNYI
;
A
#
# COMPACT_ATOMS: atom_id res chain seq x y z
N ALA A 1 -21.53 9.88 7.41
CA ALA A 1 -22.47 8.73 7.47
C ALA A 1 -22.08 7.73 8.55
N ILE A 2 -20.90 7.02 8.46
CA ILE A 2 -20.50 6.02 9.49
C ILE A 2 -20.26 6.71 10.84
N ALA A 3 -19.44 7.74 10.89
CA ALA A 3 -19.13 8.48 12.11
C ALA A 3 -20.40 9.06 12.77
N GLU A 4 -21.29 9.64 11.97
CA GLU A 4 -22.59 10.14 12.42
C GLU A 4 -23.45 9.03 13.06
N LYS A 5 -23.54 7.86 12.40
CA LYS A 5 -24.30 6.72 12.93
C LYS A 5 -23.70 6.15 14.22
N LEU A 6 -22.39 6.25 14.37
CA LEU A 6 -21.67 5.84 15.58
C LEU A 6 -21.55 6.95 16.63
N ASN A 7 -22.09 8.13 16.34
CA ASN A 7 -22.00 9.32 17.20
C ASN A 7 -20.55 9.75 17.48
N TYR A 8 -19.68 9.65 16.48
CA TYR A 8 -18.31 10.16 16.57
C TYR A 8 -18.16 11.48 15.82
N LYS A 9 -17.32 12.37 16.35
CA LYS A 9 -16.91 13.59 15.68
C LYS A 9 -16.21 13.25 14.36
N TRP A 10 -16.60 13.93 13.30
CA TRP A 10 -15.99 13.83 11.98
C TRP A 10 -15.36 15.17 11.61
N ILE A 11 -14.08 15.16 11.26
CA ILE A 11 -13.36 16.33 10.77
C ILE A 11 -13.01 16.06 9.31
N ASN A 12 -13.52 16.93 8.41
CA ASN A 12 -13.14 16.89 7.01
C ASN A 12 -12.02 17.89 6.77
N ILE A 13 -10.86 17.41 6.34
CA ILE A 13 -9.74 18.27 5.95
C ILE A 13 -9.82 18.50 4.45
N PRO A 14 -10.12 19.72 3.98
CA PRO A 14 -10.14 20.00 2.56
C PRO A 14 -8.72 19.86 2.00
N CYS A 15 -8.57 18.94 1.05
CA CYS A 15 -7.31 18.70 0.38
C CYS A 15 -7.41 19.16 -1.06
N SER A 16 -6.81 20.30 -1.39
CA SER A 16 -6.67 20.77 -2.76
C SER A 16 -5.22 20.57 -3.25
N ILE A 17 -5.03 20.43 -4.55
CA ILE A 17 -3.70 20.40 -5.15
C ILE A 17 -2.90 21.65 -4.78
N GLY A 18 -3.57 22.81 -4.69
CA GLY A 18 -2.94 24.08 -4.30
C GLY A 18 -2.42 24.05 -2.86
N SER A 19 -3.26 23.64 -1.90
CA SER A 19 -2.83 23.56 -0.49
C SER A 19 -1.71 22.53 -0.28
N GLN A 20 -1.76 21.39 -0.95
CA GLN A 20 -0.69 20.43 -0.90
C GLN A 20 0.61 20.94 -1.52
N LYS A 21 0.55 21.65 -2.66
CA LYS A 21 1.75 22.27 -3.25
C LYS A 21 2.39 23.30 -2.33
N LEU A 22 1.60 24.06 -1.58
CA LEU A 22 2.12 25.00 -0.58
C LEU A 22 2.81 24.26 0.56
N PHE A 23 2.18 23.22 1.09
CA PHE A 23 2.77 22.40 2.14
C PHE A 23 4.10 21.76 1.72
N PHE A 24 4.15 21.09 0.57
CA PHE A 24 5.37 20.42 0.09
C PHE A 24 6.50 21.38 -0.32
N LYS A 25 6.26 22.69 -0.33
CA LYS A 25 7.26 23.75 -0.51
C LYS A 25 7.61 24.48 0.80
N SER A 26 6.99 24.13 1.91
CA SER A 26 7.20 24.79 3.20
C SER A 26 8.50 24.36 3.87
N SER A 27 9.00 25.20 4.79
CA SER A 27 10.11 24.86 5.68
C SER A 27 9.77 23.66 6.57
N LEU A 28 8.54 23.59 7.05
CA LEU A 28 8.05 22.48 7.88
C LEU A 28 8.19 21.13 7.18
N TYR A 29 7.86 21.05 5.89
CA TYR A 29 8.07 19.82 5.13
C TYR A 29 9.56 19.51 4.95
N SER A 30 10.41 20.51 4.75
CA SER A 30 11.86 20.33 4.68
C SER A 30 12.44 19.82 6.01
N GLU A 31 11.92 20.31 7.12
CA GLU A 31 12.28 19.85 8.47
C GLU A 31 11.85 18.38 8.68
N TYR A 32 10.63 18.04 8.27
CA TYR A 32 10.16 16.66 8.28
C TYR A 32 11.05 15.72 7.46
N LEU A 33 11.42 16.12 6.23
CA LEU A 33 12.34 15.33 5.40
C LEU A 33 13.70 15.12 6.10
N SER A 34 14.21 16.16 6.77
CA SER A 34 15.49 16.09 7.48
C SER A 34 15.43 15.20 8.73
N SER A 35 14.26 15.08 9.36
CA SER A 35 14.03 14.23 10.52
C SER A 35 13.78 12.76 10.17
N PHE A 36 13.50 12.46 8.89
CA PHE A 36 13.17 11.12 8.44
C PHE A 36 14.44 10.30 8.17
N ASP A 37 14.78 9.42 9.07
CA ASP A 37 16.07 8.71 9.14
C ASP A 37 15.98 7.19 9.02
N THR A 38 14.92 6.66 8.41
CA THR A 38 14.68 5.20 8.42
C THR A 38 15.67 4.36 7.63
N TYR A 39 16.47 4.94 6.74
CA TYR A 39 17.45 4.26 5.86
C TYR A 39 16.92 3.05 5.07
N SER A 40 15.84 2.44 5.52
CA SER A 40 15.25 1.20 4.97
C SER A 40 14.11 1.47 4.00
N SER A 41 13.60 2.69 3.93
CA SER A 41 12.49 3.04 3.04
C SER A 41 12.54 4.48 2.57
N VAL A 42 11.75 4.79 1.55
CA VAL A 42 11.50 6.17 1.14
C VAL A 42 10.62 6.88 2.16
N VAL A 43 10.73 8.22 2.21
CA VAL A 43 9.95 9.05 3.11
C VAL A 43 8.45 8.83 2.91
N ALA A 44 7.73 8.62 4.00
CA ALA A 44 6.29 8.53 3.99
C ALA A 44 5.66 9.92 4.02
N VAL A 45 5.01 10.32 2.95
CA VAL A 45 4.50 11.69 2.75
C VAL A 45 2.98 11.79 2.81
N HIS A 46 2.26 10.67 3.00
CA HIS A 46 0.81 10.65 2.85
C HIS A 46 0.10 11.40 3.97
N ASP A 47 0.49 11.19 5.21
CA ASP A 47 -0.23 11.71 6.38
C ASP A 47 0.30 13.05 6.88
N VAL A 48 1.56 13.38 6.58
CA VAL A 48 2.23 14.55 7.16
C VAL A 48 1.50 15.87 6.90
N ALA A 49 0.96 16.08 5.70
CA ALA A 49 0.21 17.30 5.37
C ALA A 49 -1.12 17.39 6.15
N PHE A 50 -1.78 16.26 6.42
CA PHE A 50 -3.04 16.23 7.16
C PHE A 50 -2.80 16.42 8.66
N ILE A 51 -1.79 15.79 9.21
CA ILE A 51 -1.41 15.96 10.62
C ILE A 51 -0.94 17.39 10.88
N SER A 52 -0.12 17.98 9.98
CA SER A 52 0.23 19.41 10.04
C SER A 52 -1.00 20.29 10.14
N HIS A 53 -2.00 20.06 9.27
CA HIS A 53 -3.24 20.85 9.29
C HIS A 53 -4.02 20.68 10.61
N LEU A 54 -4.10 19.47 11.14
CA LEU A 54 -4.76 19.21 12.43
C LEU A 54 -4.03 19.92 13.57
N TYR A 55 -2.72 19.84 13.59
CA TYR A 55 -1.84 20.44 14.59
C TYR A 55 -1.92 21.97 14.57
N GLU A 56 -1.64 22.61 13.42
CA GLU A 56 -1.59 24.06 13.25
C GLU A 56 -2.93 24.75 13.54
N ASN A 57 -4.05 24.07 13.32
CA ASN A 57 -5.39 24.61 13.56
C ASN A 57 -5.98 24.15 14.90
N ASN A 58 -5.23 23.49 15.75
CA ASN A 58 -5.69 22.98 17.06
C ASN A 58 -7.00 22.17 16.96
N LEU A 59 -7.13 21.35 15.90
CA LEU A 59 -8.35 20.56 15.65
C LEU A 59 -8.43 19.29 16.49
N ILE A 60 -7.31 18.84 17.00
CA ILE A 60 -7.15 17.72 17.94
C ILE A 60 -6.26 18.16 19.12
N SER A 61 -6.42 17.52 20.26
CA SER A 61 -5.57 17.77 21.44
C SER A 61 -4.12 17.39 21.15
N ASN A 62 -3.16 18.10 21.72
CA ASN A 62 -1.75 17.72 21.69
C ASN A 62 -1.46 16.39 22.41
N GLU A 63 -2.37 15.95 23.29
CA GLU A 63 -2.31 14.65 23.96
C GLU A 63 -3.09 13.56 23.21
N ALA A 64 -3.54 13.83 21.98
CA ALA A 64 -4.29 12.86 21.20
C ALA A 64 -3.43 11.65 20.84
N ILE A 65 -4.01 10.45 20.93
CA ILE A 65 -3.39 9.23 20.43
C ILE A 65 -3.92 8.95 19.03
N ILE A 66 -3.03 8.89 18.06
CA ILE A 66 -3.39 8.57 16.67
C ILE A 66 -3.52 7.06 16.52
N VAL A 67 -4.70 6.59 16.14
CA VAL A 67 -4.94 5.17 15.87
C VAL A 67 -5.01 4.95 14.36
N ASN A 68 -4.05 4.20 13.83
CA ASN A 68 -3.96 3.92 12.40
C ASN A 68 -4.27 2.45 12.11
N GLY A 69 -5.05 2.20 11.05
CA GLY A 69 -5.42 0.86 10.60
C GLY A 69 -4.46 0.23 9.60
N ASN A 70 -3.23 0.74 9.49
CA ASN A 70 -2.23 0.22 8.56
C ASN A 70 -2.02 -1.29 8.70
N SER A 71 -1.73 -1.93 7.58
CA SER A 71 -1.49 -3.37 7.43
C SER A 71 -2.69 -4.29 7.69
N GLY A 72 -3.83 -3.77 8.11
CA GLY A 72 -5.02 -4.59 8.33
C GLY A 72 -5.49 -5.33 7.07
N ASP A 73 -5.38 -4.72 5.91
CA ASP A 73 -5.67 -5.32 4.61
C ASP A 73 -4.65 -6.42 4.26
N PHE A 74 -3.37 -6.19 4.52
CA PHE A 74 -2.33 -7.20 4.32
C PHE A 74 -2.57 -8.43 5.21
N ILE A 75 -2.66 -8.24 6.52
CA ILE A 75 -2.77 -9.31 7.52
C ILE A 75 -4.04 -10.14 7.29
N SER A 76 -5.15 -9.49 6.94
CA SER A 76 -6.43 -10.19 6.68
C SER A 76 -6.55 -10.80 5.28
N GLY A 77 -5.50 -10.78 4.47
CA GLY A 77 -5.40 -11.48 3.18
C GLY A 77 -5.80 -10.66 1.96
N GLY A 78 -5.91 -9.33 2.08
CA GLY A 78 -6.14 -8.43 0.94
C GLY A 78 -4.98 -8.41 -0.05
N HIS A 79 -3.81 -8.85 0.36
CA HIS A 79 -2.59 -8.89 -0.46
C HIS A 79 -2.25 -10.28 -1.00
N ILE A 80 -3.00 -11.32 -0.65
CA ILE A 80 -2.76 -12.67 -1.19
C ILE A 80 -2.96 -12.65 -2.69
N SER A 81 -1.94 -13.07 -3.42
CA SER A 81 -1.98 -13.20 -4.88
C SER A 81 -2.40 -14.62 -5.27
N GLU A 82 -3.00 -14.77 -6.45
CA GLU A 82 -3.28 -16.08 -7.03
C GLU A 82 -1.97 -16.67 -7.56
N TYR A 83 -1.21 -17.31 -6.66
CA TYR A 83 0.03 -18.00 -7.03
C TYR A 83 -0.28 -19.26 -7.82
N LYS A 84 0.52 -19.52 -8.86
CA LYS A 84 0.38 -20.72 -9.69
C LYS A 84 1.15 -21.87 -9.04
N ILE A 85 0.42 -22.78 -8.46
CA ILE A 85 0.97 -23.97 -7.82
C ILE A 85 0.95 -25.14 -8.80
N SER A 86 2.06 -25.83 -8.94
CA SER A 86 2.17 -27.06 -9.73
C SER A 86 2.49 -28.23 -8.82
N ASN A 87 1.61 -29.22 -8.80
CA ASN A 87 1.82 -30.46 -8.04
C ASN A 87 2.99 -31.30 -8.56
N ASN A 88 3.50 -31.00 -9.77
CA ASN A 88 4.63 -31.68 -10.38
C ASN A 88 5.98 -31.07 -10.01
N LEU A 89 5.99 -29.95 -9.29
CA LEU A 89 7.18 -29.26 -8.83
C LEU A 89 7.36 -29.43 -7.31
N ASN A 90 8.59 -29.53 -6.86
CA ASN A 90 8.88 -29.39 -5.44
C ASN A 90 8.61 -27.97 -4.97
N ILE A 91 8.63 -27.74 -3.66
CA ILE A 91 8.29 -26.44 -3.08
C ILE A 91 9.24 -25.33 -3.54
N ASN A 92 10.53 -25.58 -3.62
CA ASN A 92 11.53 -24.60 -4.03
C ASN A 92 11.32 -24.14 -5.48
N ASP A 93 10.99 -25.07 -6.37
CA ASP A 93 10.70 -24.74 -7.78
C ASP A 93 9.37 -24.00 -7.93
N ASN A 94 8.37 -24.33 -7.13
CA ASN A 94 7.13 -23.56 -7.04
C ASN A 94 7.39 -22.13 -6.56
N ILE A 95 8.18 -21.93 -5.51
CA ILE A 95 8.58 -20.61 -5.01
C ILE A 95 9.29 -19.83 -6.13
N LYS A 96 10.34 -20.41 -6.73
CA LYS A 96 11.10 -19.77 -7.82
C LYS A 96 10.24 -19.38 -9.01
N SER A 97 9.28 -20.22 -9.39
CA SER A 97 8.37 -19.94 -10.52
C SER A 97 7.39 -18.78 -10.23
N ASN A 98 7.08 -18.51 -8.96
CA ASN A 98 6.19 -17.45 -8.54
C ASN A 98 6.89 -16.13 -8.15
N LEU A 99 8.20 -16.14 -7.91
CA LEU A 99 8.98 -14.94 -7.61
C LEU A 99 8.83 -13.82 -8.65
N PRO A 100 8.77 -14.06 -9.97
CA PRO A 100 8.51 -13.00 -10.94
C PRO A 100 7.19 -12.26 -10.71
N TYR A 101 6.13 -12.96 -10.29
CA TYR A 101 4.86 -12.33 -9.93
C TYR A 101 4.98 -11.47 -8.68
N PHE A 102 5.71 -11.95 -7.69
CA PHE A 102 6.02 -11.18 -6.49
C PHE A 102 6.80 -9.90 -6.80
N LEU A 103 7.84 -10.01 -7.64
CA LEU A 103 8.61 -8.86 -8.10
C LEU A 103 7.75 -7.86 -8.90
N ASP A 104 6.88 -8.35 -9.77
CA ASP A 104 5.96 -7.50 -10.55
C ASP A 104 4.96 -6.76 -9.65
N LYS A 105 4.55 -7.36 -8.55
CA LYS A 105 3.67 -6.74 -7.58
C LYS A 105 4.38 -5.66 -6.75
N HIS A 106 5.53 -5.99 -6.18
CA HIS A 106 6.18 -5.16 -5.16
C HIS A 106 7.25 -4.21 -5.70
N TYR A 107 7.87 -4.54 -6.83
CA TYR A 107 8.96 -3.78 -7.45
C TYR A 107 8.59 -3.17 -8.81
N SER A 108 7.32 -3.20 -9.21
CA SER A 108 6.88 -2.62 -10.49
C SER A 108 7.18 -1.14 -10.65
N LEU A 109 7.33 -0.41 -9.55
CA LEU A 109 7.65 1.02 -9.54
C LEU A 109 9.10 1.33 -9.92
N TRP A 110 9.97 0.34 -9.86
CA TRP A 110 11.38 0.50 -10.19
C TRP A 110 11.64 0.71 -11.69
N SER A 111 10.62 0.49 -12.52
CA SER A 111 10.66 0.77 -13.97
C SER A 111 11.93 0.24 -14.67
N LEU A 112 12.84 1.11 -15.11
CA LEU A 112 14.09 0.71 -15.78
C LEU A 112 15.09 -0.02 -14.87
N LEU A 113 14.97 0.11 -13.57
CA LEU A 113 15.77 -0.66 -12.62
C LEU A 113 15.33 -2.14 -12.59
N ARG A 114 14.15 -2.47 -13.13
CA ARG A 114 13.71 -3.85 -13.35
C ARG A 114 14.39 -4.39 -14.62
N ASN A 115 15.42 -5.17 -14.43
CA ASN A 115 16.19 -5.86 -15.47
C ASN A 115 16.70 -7.19 -14.90
N LYS A 116 17.16 -8.08 -15.80
CA LYS A 116 17.62 -9.43 -15.40
C LYS A 116 18.64 -9.45 -14.28
N HIS A 117 19.58 -8.52 -14.29
CA HIS A 117 20.64 -8.44 -13.26
C HIS A 117 20.04 -8.06 -11.90
N ASN A 118 19.28 -6.98 -11.84
CA ASN A 118 18.67 -6.50 -10.60
C ASN A 118 17.61 -7.46 -10.08
N ASP A 119 16.77 -8.00 -10.97
CA ASP A 119 15.75 -8.98 -10.59
C ASP A 119 16.37 -10.25 -10.01
N SER A 120 17.49 -10.74 -10.59
CA SER A 120 18.24 -11.86 -10.03
C SER A 120 18.81 -11.56 -8.66
N ARG A 121 19.37 -10.35 -8.48
CA ARG A 121 19.93 -9.94 -7.19
C ARG A 121 18.85 -9.81 -6.11
N ILE A 122 17.73 -9.12 -6.42
CA ILE A 122 16.60 -9.02 -5.49
C ILE A 122 16.08 -10.42 -5.13
N THR A 123 15.96 -11.30 -6.11
CA THR A 123 15.54 -12.69 -5.89
C THR A 123 16.48 -13.42 -4.92
N GLN A 124 17.79 -13.30 -5.09
CA GLN A 124 18.77 -13.91 -4.19
C GLN A 124 18.64 -13.38 -2.76
N GLU A 125 18.51 -12.06 -2.60
CA GLU A 125 18.32 -11.45 -1.28
C GLU A 125 17.01 -11.91 -0.60
N LEU A 126 15.91 -11.97 -1.36
CA LEU A 126 14.64 -12.47 -0.83
C LEU A 126 14.72 -13.93 -0.38
N LEU A 127 15.40 -14.78 -1.17
CA LEU A 127 15.60 -16.18 -0.81
C LEU A 127 16.50 -16.32 0.42
N SER A 128 17.58 -15.53 0.53
CA SER A 128 18.48 -15.59 1.69
C SER A 128 17.78 -15.19 2.99
N VAL A 129 16.92 -14.18 2.96
CA VAL A 129 16.12 -13.77 4.14
C VAL A 129 15.21 -14.91 4.61
N ALA A 130 14.63 -15.68 3.69
CA ALA A 130 13.80 -16.81 4.04
C ALA A 130 14.63 -18.01 4.55
N ASP A 131 15.79 -18.25 3.95
CA ASP A 131 16.73 -19.31 4.38
C ASP A 131 17.28 -19.03 5.78
N ASP A 132 17.73 -17.80 6.05
CA ASP A 132 18.24 -17.36 7.35
C ASP A 132 17.20 -17.52 8.48
N ARG A 133 15.92 -17.46 8.16
CA ARG A 133 14.82 -17.66 9.10
C ARG A 133 14.27 -19.08 9.09
N SER A 134 14.87 -19.99 8.33
CA SER A 134 14.43 -21.38 8.16
C SER A 134 12.98 -21.55 7.67
N ILE A 135 12.43 -20.50 7.05
CA ILE A 135 11.00 -20.44 6.64
C ILE A 135 10.71 -21.51 5.58
N ILE A 136 11.66 -21.81 4.68
CA ILE A 136 11.43 -22.75 3.57
C ILE A 136 11.26 -24.19 4.08
N GLN A 137 11.85 -24.54 5.23
CA GLN A 137 11.81 -25.91 5.75
C GLN A 137 10.40 -26.35 6.17
N ASP A 138 9.58 -25.40 6.60
CA ASP A 138 8.24 -25.65 7.11
C ASP A 138 7.13 -25.34 6.08
N VAL A 139 7.50 -24.92 4.86
CA VAL A 139 6.53 -24.58 3.81
C VAL A 139 6.21 -25.80 2.97
N ASP A 140 4.94 -26.15 2.91
CA ASP A 140 4.37 -27.07 1.93
C ASP A 140 3.67 -26.33 0.79
N VAL A 141 3.12 -27.07 -0.16
CA VAL A 141 2.41 -26.50 -1.32
C VAL A 141 1.17 -25.70 -0.89
N ASN A 142 0.50 -26.10 0.20
CA ASN A 142 -0.72 -25.45 0.68
C ASN A 142 -0.41 -24.17 1.47
N SER A 143 0.75 -24.11 2.11
CA SER A 143 1.22 -22.97 2.89
C SER A 143 2.12 -21.99 2.12
N MET A 144 2.35 -22.22 0.83
CA MET A 144 3.21 -21.37 0.00
C MET A 144 2.81 -19.88 0.02
N HIS A 145 1.53 -19.56 0.19
CA HIS A 145 1.07 -18.18 0.35
C HIS A 145 1.70 -17.51 1.57
N GLY A 146 1.90 -18.24 2.68
CA GLY A 146 2.55 -17.74 3.89
C GLY A 146 4.00 -17.35 3.66
N TYR A 147 4.72 -18.09 2.81
CA TYR A 147 6.07 -17.72 2.40
C TYR A 147 6.10 -16.32 1.75
N PHE A 148 5.20 -16.03 0.82
CA PHE A 148 5.13 -14.73 0.18
C PHE A 148 4.57 -13.62 1.10
N GLU A 149 3.67 -13.95 2.01
CA GLU A 149 3.25 -13.04 3.08
C GLU A 149 4.43 -12.68 3.98
N PHE A 150 5.26 -13.66 4.34
CA PHE A 150 6.48 -13.41 5.12
C PHE A 150 7.44 -12.46 4.39
N LEU A 151 7.71 -12.67 3.11
CA LEU A 151 8.56 -11.76 2.33
C LEU A 151 8.01 -10.34 2.26
N GLU A 152 6.68 -10.18 2.11
CA GLU A 152 6.05 -8.87 2.16
C GLU A 152 6.09 -8.26 3.56
N TYR A 153 5.88 -9.06 4.60
CA TYR A 153 5.98 -8.65 5.99
C TYR A 153 7.38 -8.13 6.32
N ALA A 154 8.41 -8.94 6.09
CA ALA A 154 9.80 -8.61 6.40
C ALA A 154 10.33 -7.38 5.62
N GLY A 155 9.85 -7.18 4.41
CA GLY A 155 10.24 -6.07 3.57
C GLY A 155 9.29 -4.86 3.69
N ARG A 156 8.21 -4.87 2.92
CA ARG A 156 7.35 -3.71 2.75
C ARG A 156 6.62 -3.30 4.02
N GLN A 157 6.05 -4.26 4.76
CA GLN A 157 5.18 -3.93 5.89
C GLN A 157 5.97 -3.37 7.06
N THR A 158 7.03 -4.05 7.48
CA THR A 158 7.84 -3.62 8.62
C THR A 158 8.67 -2.37 8.34
N GLN A 159 9.14 -2.20 7.11
CA GLN A 159 10.05 -1.10 6.78
C GLN A 159 9.33 0.14 6.26
N TYR A 160 8.41 -0.02 5.29
CA TYR A 160 7.75 1.12 4.68
C TYR A 160 6.43 1.48 5.36
N VAL A 161 5.54 0.50 5.61
CA VAL A 161 4.21 0.80 6.13
C VAL A 161 4.27 1.27 7.58
N THR A 162 5.07 0.64 8.43
CA THR A 162 5.28 1.13 9.81
C THR A 162 6.03 2.46 9.83
N GLY A 163 6.92 2.71 8.87
CA GLY A 163 7.62 3.98 8.72
C GLY A 163 6.70 5.19 8.46
N GLN A 164 5.45 4.97 8.04
CA GLN A 164 4.47 6.04 7.86
C GLN A 164 4.10 6.74 9.18
N GLN A 165 4.27 6.08 10.32
CA GLN A 165 3.99 6.63 11.65
C GLN A 165 4.96 7.78 12.03
N ARG A 166 6.10 7.91 11.34
CA ARG A 166 7.03 9.02 11.53
C ARG A 166 6.41 10.41 11.37
N ALA A 167 5.33 10.53 10.60
CA ALA A 167 4.57 11.76 10.52
C ALA A 167 3.93 12.15 11.87
N TYR A 168 3.53 11.17 12.67
CA TYR A 168 2.96 11.41 13.99
C TYR A 168 4.05 11.75 15.01
N ASP A 169 5.16 11.02 15.00
CA ASP A 169 6.34 11.29 15.83
C ASP A 169 6.86 12.72 15.61
N PHE A 170 6.89 13.21 14.36
CA PHE A 170 7.36 14.54 14.01
C PHE A 170 6.52 15.66 14.65
N PHE A 171 5.22 15.43 14.88
CA PHE A 171 4.31 16.35 15.57
C PHE A 171 4.10 15.99 17.04
N ASP A 172 4.93 15.11 17.60
CA ASP A 172 4.89 14.69 19.00
C ASP A 172 3.58 14.03 19.44
N TYR A 173 2.93 13.31 18.50
CA TYR A 173 1.76 12.51 18.79
C TYR A 173 2.11 11.07 19.12
N GLU A 174 1.55 10.53 20.18
CA GLU A 174 1.51 9.09 20.39
C GLU A 174 0.65 8.41 19.31
N TRP A 175 1.02 7.19 18.92
CA TRP A 175 0.25 6.42 17.95
C TRP A 175 0.11 4.95 18.33
N ARG A 176 -0.90 4.30 17.77
CA ARG A 176 -1.18 2.88 17.97
C ARG A 176 -1.53 2.23 16.64
N LEU A 177 -1.05 1.00 16.46
CA LEU A 177 -1.38 0.11 15.34
C LEU A 177 -2.08 -1.14 15.89
N PRO A 178 -3.37 -1.10 16.20
CA PRO A 178 -4.06 -2.23 16.85
C PRO A 178 -4.05 -3.50 16.02
N LEU A 179 -3.97 -3.38 14.67
CA LEU A 179 -3.90 -4.52 13.77
C LEU A 179 -2.49 -5.14 13.67
N TRP A 180 -1.49 -4.56 14.34
CA TRP A 180 -0.15 -5.10 14.54
C TRP A 180 0.04 -5.74 15.91
N SER A 181 -1.02 -5.94 16.67
CA SER A 181 -0.90 -6.66 17.92
C SER A 181 -0.55 -8.12 17.66
N GLU A 182 0.31 -8.68 18.48
CA GLU A 182 0.71 -10.10 18.45
C GLU A 182 -0.53 -11.02 18.38
N TYR A 183 -1.54 -10.72 19.17
CA TYR A 183 -2.80 -11.44 19.19
C TYR A 183 -3.51 -11.49 17.84
N PHE A 184 -3.48 -10.38 17.10
CA PHE A 184 -4.12 -10.28 15.79
C PHE A 184 -3.30 -11.00 14.72
N LEU A 185 -1.97 -10.88 14.78
CA LEU A 185 -1.04 -11.58 13.88
C LEU A 185 -1.15 -13.08 14.05
N ASP A 186 -1.07 -13.59 15.30
CA ASP A 186 -1.17 -15.02 15.63
C ASP A 186 -2.49 -15.65 15.18
N PHE A 187 -3.58 -14.90 15.28
CA PHE A 187 -4.87 -15.37 14.78
C PHE A 187 -4.83 -15.54 13.26
N TRP A 188 -4.39 -14.49 12.54
CA TRP A 188 -4.43 -14.50 11.08
C TRP A 188 -3.39 -15.41 10.46
N GLU A 189 -2.29 -15.66 11.12
CA GLU A 189 -1.29 -16.65 10.68
C GLU A 189 -1.92 -18.06 10.56
N LYS A 190 -2.80 -18.42 11.48
CA LYS A 190 -3.46 -19.73 11.55
C LYS A 190 -4.70 -19.85 10.67
N VAL A 191 -5.18 -18.76 10.08
CA VAL A 191 -6.37 -18.77 9.23
C VAL A 191 -6.04 -19.40 7.87
N PRO A 192 -6.78 -20.46 7.44
CA PRO A 192 -6.60 -21.06 6.13
C PRO A 192 -6.76 -20.05 4.97
N VAL A 193 -6.00 -20.25 3.90
CA VAL A 193 -5.90 -19.30 2.78
C VAL A 193 -7.23 -19.00 2.11
N GLU A 194 -8.12 -19.97 2.01
CA GLU A 194 -9.45 -19.82 1.42
C GLU A 194 -10.32 -18.80 2.16
N TYR A 195 -10.14 -18.68 3.47
CA TYR A 195 -10.83 -17.67 4.29
C TYR A 195 -10.14 -16.31 4.27
N LYS A 196 -8.81 -16.30 4.10
CA LYS A 196 -8.03 -15.07 3.96
C LYS A 196 -8.22 -14.42 2.60
N THR A 197 -8.24 -15.20 1.53
CA THR A 197 -8.30 -14.69 0.15
C THR A 197 -9.41 -13.65 0.00
N ARG A 198 -9.05 -12.48 -0.59
CA ARG A 198 -9.96 -11.32 -0.76
C ARG A 198 -10.58 -10.82 0.55
N GLN A 199 -9.96 -11.11 1.69
CA GLN A 199 -10.46 -10.74 3.03
C GLN A 199 -11.83 -11.33 3.36
N ASN A 200 -12.15 -12.51 2.84
CA ASN A 200 -13.49 -13.10 2.98
C ASN A 200 -13.92 -13.20 4.44
N LEU A 201 -13.11 -13.82 5.30
CA LEU A 201 -13.44 -13.97 6.72
C LEU A 201 -13.64 -12.61 7.41
N TYR A 202 -12.76 -11.65 7.12
CA TYR A 202 -12.83 -10.30 7.69
C TYR A 202 -14.14 -9.60 7.30
N VAL A 203 -14.45 -9.57 6.01
CA VAL A 203 -15.64 -8.91 5.47
C VAL A 203 -16.92 -9.59 5.96
N ASP A 204 -16.96 -10.92 5.97
CA ASP A 204 -18.12 -11.67 6.42
C ASP A 204 -18.35 -11.51 7.94
N THR A 205 -17.28 -11.48 8.72
CA THR A 205 -17.36 -11.22 10.16
C THR A 205 -17.94 -9.84 10.44
N LEU A 206 -17.47 -8.80 9.76
CA LEU A 206 -18.02 -7.45 9.89
C LEU A 206 -19.51 -7.40 9.52
N ARG A 207 -19.89 -8.00 8.41
CA ARG A 207 -21.29 -8.04 7.95
C ARG A 207 -22.20 -8.82 8.88
N LYS A 208 -21.73 -10.00 9.34
CA LYS A 208 -22.50 -10.88 10.22
C LYS A 208 -22.76 -10.22 11.57
N ASN A 209 -21.73 -9.71 12.20
CA ASN A 209 -21.85 -9.09 13.53
C ASN A 209 -22.44 -7.68 13.47
N ASN A 210 -22.24 -6.97 12.36
CA ASN A 210 -22.80 -5.65 12.12
C ASN A 210 -22.62 -4.68 13.31
N TRP A 211 -21.41 -4.69 13.91
CA TRP A 211 -21.09 -3.84 15.05
C TRP A 211 -21.42 -2.37 14.77
N GLY A 212 -22.06 -1.72 15.73
CA GLY A 212 -22.54 -0.35 15.58
C GLY A 212 -23.64 -0.18 14.52
N GLY A 213 -24.17 -1.27 13.95
CA GLY A 213 -25.23 -1.24 12.96
C GLY A 213 -24.83 -0.69 11.58
N VAL A 214 -23.53 -0.58 11.29
CA VAL A 214 -23.01 0.11 10.08
C VAL A 214 -22.60 -0.83 8.96
N TRP A 215 -22.09 -2.03 9.25
CA TRP A 215 -21.41 -2.87 8.28
C TRP A 215 -22.30 -3.58 7.27
N ARG A 216 -23.60 -3.69 7.52
CA ARG A 216 -24.57 -4.17 6.52
C ARG A 216 -24.96 -3.09 5.53
N SER A 217 -24.93 -1.83 5.95
CA SER A 217 -25.37 -0.68 5.14
C SER A 217 -24.24 -0.06 4.34
N TYR A 218 -23.00 -0.18 4.81
CA TYR A 218 -21.83 0.41 4.18
C TYR A 218 -20.89 -0.70 3.69
N PRO A 219 -20.56 -0.73 2.40
CA PRO A 219 -19.68 -1.75 1.85
C PRO A 219 -18.26 -1.60 2.42
N VAL A 220 -17.72 -2.70 2.91
CA VAL A 220 -16.31 -2.82 3.26
C VAL A 220 -15.50 -2.85 1.96
N ASN A 221 -14.37 -2.19 1.92
CA ASN A 221 -13.48 -2.12 0.76
C ASN A 221 -14.16 -1.64 -0.52
N LYS A 222 -15.00 -0.62 -0.41
CA LYS A 222 -15.61 -0.01 -1.58
C LYS A 222 -14.52 0.45 -2.54
N GLN A 223 -14.53 -0.11 -3.73
CA GLN A 223 -13.59 0.29 -4.77
C GLN A 223 -13.70 1.80 -5.06
N LYS A 224 -12.56 2.38 -5.42
CA LYS A 224 -12.38 3.80 -5.75
C LYS A 224 -13.55 4.33 -6.59
N ILE A 225 -14.17 5.41 -6.12
CA ILE A 225 -15.23 6.09 -6.88
C ILE A 225 -14.55 6.86 -8.00
N THR A 226 -14.62 6.33 -9.21
CA THR A 226 -14.16 7.01 -10.41
C THR A 226 -15.38 7.44 -11.21
N PRO A 227 -15.45 8.68 -11.73
CA PRO A 227 -16.55 9.10 -12.58
C PRO A 227 -16.77 8.09 -13.73
N PRO A 228 -18.01 7.73 -14.05
CA PRO A 228 -18.29 6.74 -15.10
C PRO A 228 -17.66 7.11 -16.46
N SER A 229 -17.66 8.38 -16.83
CA SER A 229 -17.03 8.88 -18.06
C SER A 229 -15.53 8.59 -18.11
N LEU A 230 -14.82 8.87 -17.02
CA LEU A 230 -13.39 8.59 -16.91
C LEU A 230 -13.11 7.08 -16.99
N ARG A 231 -13.97 6.27 -16.36
CA ARG A 231 -13.85 4.82 -16.36
C ARG A 231 -14.01 4.24 -17.77
N VAL A 232 -15.02 4.71 -18.51
CA VAL A 232 -15.27 4.28 -19.91
C VAL A 232 -14.10 4.71 -20.80
N THR A 233 -13.68 5.98 -20.74
CA THR A 233 -12.56 6.51 -21.53
C THR A 233 -11.26 5.73 -21.27
N ARG A 234 -10.96 5.47 -20.00
CA ARG A 234 -9.77 4.69 -19.59
C ARG A 234 -9.82 3.26 -20.11
N SER A 235 -11.00 2.61 -20.06
CA SER A 235 -11.18 1.23 -20.55
C SER A 235 -11.00 1.15 -22.07
N PHE A 236 -11.57 2.10 -22.82
CA PHE A 236 -11.43 2.18 -24.26
C PHE A 236 -9.98 2.38 -24.68
N LEU A 237 -9.28 3.35 -24.11
CA LEU A 237 -7.87 3.61 -24.39
C LEU A 237 -6.97 2.44 -23.97
N LYS A 238 -7.32 1.74 -22.90
CA LYS A 238 -6.61 0.52 -22.49
C LYS A 238 -6.68 -0.55 -23.59
N ILE A 239 -7.85 -0.78 -24.17
CA ILE A 239 -8.02 -1.76 -25.25
C ILE A 239 -7.16 -1.36 -26.45
N LEU A 240 -7.24 -0.11 -26.90
CA LEU A 240 -6.49 0.38 -28.07
C LEU A 240 -4.97 0.29 -27.83
N LEU A 241 -4.48 0.77 -26.71
CA LEU A 241 -3.03 0.83 -26.46
C LEU A 241 -2.44 -0.55 -26.10
N SER A 242 -3.27 -1.48 -25.60
CA SER A 242 -2.81 -2.84 -25.34
C SER A 242 -2.49 -3.63 -26.61
N ILE A 243 -3.00 -3.20 -27.78
CA ILE A 243 -2.62 -3.73 -29.10
C ILE A 243 -1.13 -3.49 -29.37
N ALA A 244 -0.62 -2.31 -28.97
CA ALA A 244 0.80 -1.96 -29.09
C ALA A 244 1.65 -2.52 -27.91
N GLY A 245 1.07 -3.38 -27.08
CA GLY A 245 1.71 -4.04 -25.95
C GLY A 245 1.33 -3.46 -24.57
N LYS A 246 1.38 -4.32 -23.56
CA LYS A 246 1.01 -3.99 -22.19
C LYS A 246 1.77 -2.78 -21.64
N ASN A 247 3.05 -2.65 -21.99
CA ASN A 247 3.88 -1.54 -21.53
C ASN A 247 3.44 -0.18 -22.12
N SER A 248 2.92 -0.16 -23.35
CA SER A 248 2.40 1.06 -24.00
C SER A 248 1.20 1.59 -23.21
N TRP A 249 0.28 0.71 -22.80
CA TRP A 249 -0.82 1.10 -21.93
C TRP A 249 -0.33 1.62 -20.58
N HIS A 250 0.56 0.92 -19.90
CA HIS A 250 1.04 1.33 -18.59
C HIS A 250 1.78 2.67 -18.60
N ASN A 251 2.57 2.93 -19.62
CA ASN A 251 3.26 4.21 -19.79
C ASN A 251 2.27 5.35 -20.04
N PHE A 252 1.26 5.11 -20.86
CA PHE A 252 0.21 6.10 -21.13
C PHE A 252 -0.66 6.36 -19.89
N ASP A 253 -1.18 5.30 -19.26
CA ASP A 253 -2.02 5.38 -18.06
C ASP A 253 -1.32 6.16 -16.94
N ARG A 254 -0.03 5.91 -16.75
CA ARG A 254 0.81 6.57 -15.78
C ARG A 254 0.91 8.08 -15.99
N LYS A 255 1.12 8.50 -17.25
CA LYS A 255 1.30 9.90 -17.60
C LYS A 255 0.00 10.68 -17.69
N VAL A 256 -1.08 10.05 -18.11
CA VAL A 256 -2.34 10.75 -18.42
C VAL A 256 -3.36 10.58 -17.30
N PHE A 257 -3.68 9.35 -16.92
CA PHE A 257 -4.74 9.14 -15.92
C PHE A 257 -4.19 9.12 -14.49
N HIS A 258 -3.14 8.38 -14.24
CA HIS A 258 -2.64 8.20 -12.88
C HIS A 258 -2.22 9.53 -12.25
N TYR A 259 -1.51 10.36 -12.98
CA TYR A 259 -1.11 11.68 -12.48
C TYR A 259 -2.30 12.53 -12.04
N TRP A 260 -3.38 12.56 -12.82
CA TRP A 260 -4.55 13.41 -12.56
C TRP A 260 -5.60 12.78 -11.65
N THR A 261 -5.62 11.46 -11.52
CA THR A 261 -6.63 10.75 -10.72
C THR A 261 -6.10 10.16 -9.43
N ASP A 262 -4.80 10.04 -9.29
CA ASP A 262 -4.18 9.71 -8.03
C ASP A 262 -4.08 10.98 -7.18
N VAL A 263 -5.01 11.10 -6.24
CA VAL A 263 -5.11 12.23 -5.30
C VAL A 263 -3.95 12.25 -4.31
N SER A 264 -3.02 11.30 -4.42
CA SER A 264 -1.81 11.27 -3.62
C SER A 264 -0.86 12.42 -3.98
N CYS A 265 0.17 12.58 -3.19
CA CYS A 265 1.12 13.68 -3.22
C CYS A 265 1.80 13.94 -4.59
N ASN A 266 1.71 13.03 -5.56
CA ASN A 266 2.42 13.11 -6.83
C ASN A 266 2.16 14.42 -7.61
N THR A 267 0.90 14.83 -7.72
CA THR A 267 0.52 16.08 -8.40
C THR A 267 0.93 17.32 -7.64
N ALA A 268 1.13 17.21 -6.35
CA ALA A 268 1.55 18.32 -5.50
C ALA A 268 3.08 18.49 -5.45
N ILE A 269 3.81 17.39 -5.45
CA ILE A 269 5.28 17.38 -5.34
C ILE A 269 5.93 17.64 -6.70
N THR A 270 5.39 17.07 -7.78
CA THR A 270 6.05 17.08 -9.10
C THR A 270 5.21 17.77 -10.16
N ASP A 271 5.84 18.67 -10.90
CA ASP A 271 5.19 19.35 -12.01
C ASP A 271 4.99 18.41 -13.21
N TYR A 272 3.84 18.55 -13.88
CA TYR A 272 3.42 17.65 -14.99
C TYR A 272 4.41 17.61 -16.14
N HIS A 273 5.06 18.72 -16.48
CA HIS A 273 6.07 18.73 -17.54
C HIS A 273 7.28 17.84 -17.23
N LYS A 274 7.67 17.72 -15.94
CA LYS A 274 8.71 16.78 -15.50
C LYS A 274 8.26 15.34 -15.68
N VAL A 275 6.98 15.06 -15.38
CA VAL A 275 6.38 13.73 -15.60
C VAL A 275 6.38 13.35 -17.07
N LEU A 276 6.05 14.29 -17.97
CA LEU A 276 6.07 14.06 -19.41
C LEU A 276 7.48 13.85 -19.96
N ALA A 277 8.45 14.60 -19.45
CA ALA A 277 9.85 14.51 -19.87
C ALA A 277 10.54 13.24 -19.36
N ASP A 278 10.04 12.64 -18.28
CA ASP A 278 10.64 11.44 -17.72
C ASP A 278 10.45 10.22 -18.63
N LYS A 279 11.55 9.73 -19.18
CA LYS A 279 11.61 8.53 -20.03
C LYS A 279 11.55 7.25 -19.20
N ASN A 280 11.88 7.30 -17.91
CA ASN A 280 12.02 6.15 -17.02
C ASN A 280 10.69 5.74 -16.39
N GLY A 281 9.65 6.55 -16.53
CA GLY A 281 8.29 6.24 -16.11
C GLY A 281 8.15 6.08 -14.60
N TYR A 282 8.77 6.98 -13.85
CA TYR A 282 8.70 6.98 -12.39
C TYR A 282 7.30 7.27 -11.86
N ARG A 283 7.10 6.95 -10.61
CA ARG A 283 5.83 7.21 -9.89
C ARG A 283 5.96 8.17 -8.72
N ASN A 284 7.12 8.28 -8.12
CA ASN A 284 7.34 9.11 -6.94
C ASN A 284 8.62 9.90 -7.11
N TYR A 285 8.51 11.23 -7.06
CA TYR A 285 9.63 12.11 -6.83
C TYR A 285 9.51 12.60 -5.39
N ILE A 286 10.24 11.97 -4.54
CA ILE A 286 10.47 12.44 -3.18
C ILE A 286 11.87 12.98 -3.13
#